data_881f05e052fa32fcdbddbdf3fccb38a8
#
_entry.id   881f05e052fa32fcdbddbdf3fccb38a8
#
_cell.length_a   1.000
_cell.length_b   1.000
_cell.length_c   1.000
_cell.angle_alpha   90.00
_cell.angle_beta   90.00
_cell.angle_gamma   90.00
#
_symmetry.space_group_name_H-M   'P 1'
#
loop_
_entity.id
_entity.type
_entity.pdbx_description
1 polymer ?
#
loop_
_entity_poly.entity_id
_entity_poly.type
_entity_poly.pdbx_seq_one_letter_code
_entity_poly.pdbx_strand_id
1 'polypeptide(L)'
;MFTKVNKFLNNLYSYSGYIAAFFLILVAVFILIGISSRIFGFYIRGLAEYSGYCMAASSFFALSYTFVEGGHIRITLFLEKATGIKKRFLELWSLIVATIFSGYLAFYFLKMLKISYEFQERSEGADEILIWIPQTSVALG
;
A
#
# COMPACT_ATOMS: atom_id res chain seq x y z
N MET A 1 -5.42 30.11 -1.47
CA MET A 1 -4.81 29.15 -0.53
C MET A 1 -5.16 27.71 -0.90
N PHE A 2 -6.40 27.39 -1.19
CA PHE A 2 -6.86 26.06 -1.59
C PHE A 2 -6.17 25.46 -2.83
N THR A 3 -5.87 26.27 -3.85
CA THR A 3 -5.21 25.82 -5.08
C THR A 3 -3.76 25.33 -4.88
N LYS A 4 -3.00 25.91 -3.95
CA LYS A 4 -1.64 25.46 -3.64
C LYS A 4 -1.65 24.14 -2.86
N VAL A 5 -2.60 23.96 -1.95
CA VAL A 5 -2.77 22.72 -1.19
C VAL A 5 -3.18 21.58 -2.11
N ASN A 6 -4.15 21.80 -2.99
CA ASN A 6 -4.57 20.79 -3.98
C ASN A 6 -3.42 20.37 -4.91
N LYS A 7 -2.61 21.34 -5.37
CA LYS A 7 -1.45 21.04 -6.23
C LYS A 7 -0.38 20.24 -5.49
N PHE A 8 -0.14 20.56 -4.22
CA PHE A 8 0.78 19.82 -3.37
C PHE A 8 0.31 18.38 -3.13
N LEU A 9 -0.97 18.22 -2.79
CA LEU A 9 -1.58 16.90 -2.59
C LEU A 9 -1.54 16.06 -3.87
N ASN A 10 -1.92 16.62 -5.02
CA ASN A 10 -1.86 15.90 -6.30
C ASN A 10 -0.44 15.44 -6.64
N ASN A 11 0.56 16.27 -6.39
CA ASN A 11 1.95 15.87 -6.60
C ASN A 11 2.34 14.72 -5.64
N LEU A 12 1.96 14.81 -4.37
CA LEU A 12 2.26 13.76 -3.38
C LEU A 12 1.66 12.41 -3.81
N TYR A 13 0.41 12.41 -4.25
CA TYR A 13 -0.25 11.20 -4.74
C TYR A 13 0.36 10.66 -6.04
N SER A 14 0.78 11.53 -6.95
CA SER A 14 1.51 11.11 -8.16
C SER A 14 2.85 10.45 -7.82
N TYR A 15 3.58 11.01 -6.85
CA TYR A 15 4.82 10.38 -6.36
C TYR A 15 4.56 9.02 -5.70
N SER A 16 3.48 8.88 -4.94
CA SER A 16 3.05 7.59 -4.39
C SER A 16 2.82 6.55 -5.49
N GLY A 17 2.18 6.94 -6.60
CA GLY A 17 2.00 6.08 -7.77
C GLY A 17 3.32 5.63 -8.40
N TYR A 18 4.30 6.53 -8.55
CA TYR A 18 5.63 6.17 -9.07
C TYR A 18 6.39 5.22 -8.14
N ILE A 19 6.29 5.45 -6.83
CA ILE A 19 6.88 4.56 -5.81
C ILE A 19 6.23 3.17 -5.89
N ALA A 20 4.91 3.10 -6.00
CA ALA A 20 4.19 1.85 -6.17
C ALA A 20 4.65 1.07 -7.41
N ALA A 21 4.79 1.75 -8.55
CA ALA A 21 5.27 1.16 -9.79
C ALA A 21 6.71 0.65 -9.65
N PHE A 22 7.58 1.41 -8.98
CA PHE A 22 8.96 0.98 -8.71
C PHE A 22 9.01 -0.31 -7.89
N PHE A 23 8.23 -0.40 -6.80
CA PHE A 23 8.15 -1.63 -6.00
C PHE A 23 7.57 -2.80 -6.79
N LEU A 24 6.61 -2.56 -7.68
CA LEU A 24 6.07 -3.60 -8.55
C LEU A 24 7.12 -4.16 -9.51
N ILE A 25 7.96 -3.29 -10.08
CA ILE A 25 9.08 -3.72 -10.92
C ILE A 25 10.07 -4.56 -10.10
N LEU A 26 10.37 -4.17 -8.87
CA LEU A 26 11.23 -4.96 -7.98
C LEU A 26 10.65 -6.35 -7.69
N VAL A 27 9.35 -6.47 -7.48
CA VAL A 27 8.68 -7.77 -7.35
C VAL A 27 8.94 -8.65 -8.58
N ALA A 28 8.74 -8.10 -9.78
CA ALA A 28 8.97 -8.83 -11.01
C ALA A 28 10.45 -9.29 -11.15
N VAL A 29 11.39 -8.42 -10.80
CA VAL A 29 12.82 -8.74 -10.80
C VAL A 29 13.14 -9.87 -9.82
N PHE A 30 12.64 -9.81 -8.57
CA PHE A 30 12.86 -10.86 -7.58
C PHE A 30 12.28 -12.21 -8.02
N ILE A 31 11.09 -12.21 -8.63
CA ILE A 31 10.49 -13.43 -9.19
C ILE A 31 11.35 -14.01 -10.32
N LEU A 32 11.82 -13.18 -11.25
CA LEU A 32 12.70 -13.61 -12.34
C LEU A 32 14.02 -14.17 -11.83
N ILE A 33 14.64 -13.53 -10.85
CA ILE A 33 15.85 -14.03 -10.18
C ILE A 33 15.56 -15.39 -9.51
N GLY A 34 14.41 -15.52 -8.84
CA GLY A 34 14.00 -16.78 -8.19
C GLY A 34 13.80 -17.93 -9.18
N ILE A 35 13.21 -17.66 -10.34
CA ILE A 35 13.05 -18.66 -11.41
C ILE A 35 14.42 -19.02 -11.97
N SER A 36 15.26 -18.02 -12.29
CA SER A 36 16.60 -18.24 -12.84
C SER A 36 17.48 -19.04 -11.89
N SER A 37 17.44 -18.74 -10.58
CA SER A 37 18.23 -19.45 -9.59
C SER A 37 17.88 -20.95 -9.53
N ARG A 38 16.60 -21.29 -9.69
CA ARG A 38 16.15 -22.69 -9.75
C ARG A 38 16.63 -23.42 -11.00
N ILE A 39 16.64 -22.73 -12.14
CA ILE A 39 17.13 -23.30 -13.42
C ILE A 39 18.64 -23.58 -13.33
N PHE A 40 19.41 -22.67 -12.71
CA PHE A 40 20.85 -22.81 -12.55
C PHE A 40 21.28 -23.68 -11.36
N GLY A 41 20.31 -24.18 -10.58
CA GLY A 41 20.58 -25.11 -9.47
C GLY A 41 21.16 -24.47 -8.21
N PHE A 42 21.08 -23.14 -8.05
CA PHE A 42 21.48 -22.47 -6.81
C PHE A 42 20.28 -21.90 -6.09
N TYR A 43 20.31 -21.92 -4.75
CA TYR A 43 19.22 -21.42 -3.93
C TYR A 43 19.59 -20.10 -3.27
N ILE A 44 18.78 -19.06 -3.51
CA ILE A 44 18.90 -17.76 -2.84
C ILE A 44 17.85 -17.71 -1.72
N ARG A 45 18.31 -17.58 -0.48
CA ARG A 45 17.44 -17.46 0.68
C ARG A 45 16.70 -16.12 0.68
N GLY A 46 15.50 -16.08 1.25
CA GLY A 46 14.77 -14.83 1.50
C GLY A 46 14.12 -14.17 0.27
N LEU A 47 14.33 -14.64 -0.94
CA LEU A 47 13.86 -13.98 -2.16
C LEU A 47 12.33 -13.87 -2.22
N ALA A 48 11.62 -14.89 -1.73
CA ALA A 48 10.17 -14.89 -1.65
C ALA A 48 9.66 -13.86 -0.63
N GLU A 49 10.36 -13.69 0.49
CA GLU A 49 10.04 -12.73 1.53
C GLU A 49 10.25 -11.30 1.05
N TYR A 50 11.39 -11.01 0.39
CA TYR A 50 11.64 -9.70 -0.23
C TYR A 50 10.58 -9.33 -1.27
N SER A 51 10.17 -10.29 -2.10
CA SER A 51 9.10 -10.05 -3.07
C SER A 51 7.77 -9.76 -2.37
N GLY A 52 7.46 -10.46 -1.27
CA GLY A 52 6.28 -10.21 -0.44
C GLY A 52 6.27 -8.81 0.18
N TYR A 53 7.39 -8.35 0.74
CA TYR A 53 7.52 -7.01 1.30
C TYR A 53 7.38 -5.91 0.24
N CYS A 54 7.99 -6.10 -0.92
CA CYS A 54 7.84 -5.16 -2.05
C CYS A 54 6.40 -5.14 -2.57
N MET A 55 5.72 -6.30 -2.61
CA MET A 55 4.32 -6.39 -3.01
C MET A 55 3.41 -5.65 -2.02
N ALA A 56 3.62 -5.82 -0.72
CA ALA A 56 2.87 -5.09 0.30
C ALA A 56 3.09 -3.57 0.15
N ALA A 57 4.34 -3.12 0.05
CA ALA A 57 4.67 -1.70 -0.16
C ALA A 57 3.98 -1.14 -1.40
N SER A 58 4.11 -1.82 -2.56
CA SER A 58 3.46 -1.43 -3.81
C SER A 58 1.95 -1.29 -3.65
N SER A 59 1.29 -2.23 -2.99
CA SER A 59 -0.16 -2.22 -2.79
C SER A 59 -0.63 -1.02 -1.97
N PHE A 60 0.05 -0.69 -0.88
CA PHE A 60 -0.33 0.44 -0.03
C PHE A 60 -0.09 1.79 -0.72
N PHE A 61 1.05 1.98 -1.38
CA PHE A 61 1.31 3.19 -2.17
C PHE A 61 0.36 3.34 -3.36
N ALA A 62 0.00 2.23 -4.04
CA ALA A 62 -0.96 2.23 -5.12
C ALA A 62 -2.38 2.58 -4.64
N LEU A 63 -2.75 2.14 -3.42
CA LEU A 63 -4.05 2.44 -2.85
C LEU A 63 -4.27 3.94 -2.69
N SER A 64 -3.25 4.65 -2.16
CA SER A 64 -3.28 6.11 -2.01
C SER A 64 -3.45 6.82 -3.36
N TYR A 65 -2.72 6.41 -4.38
CA TYR A 65 -2.83 6.96 -5.73
C TYR A 65 -4.20 6.70 -6.35
N THR A 66 -4.67 5.46 -6.27
CA THR A 66 -5.96 5.03 -6.85
C THR A 66 -7.15 5.73 -6.17
N PHE A 67 -7.02 6.07 -4.88
CA PHE A 67 -8.05 6.80 -4.16
C PHE A 67 -8.31 8.18 -4.76
N VAL A 68 -7.26 8.89 -5.16
CA VAL A 68 -7.35 10.25 -5.72
C VAL A 68 -7.80 10.25 -7.18
N GLU A 69 -7.35 9.29 -7.97
CA GLU A 69 -7.75 9.12 -9.37
C GLU A 69 -9.24 8.70 -9.52
N GLY A 70 -9.97 8.56 -8.40
CA GLY A 70 -11.38 8.17 -8.42
C GLY A 70 -11.59 6.71 -8.79
N GLY A 71 -10.61 5.86 -8.58
CA GLY A 71 -10.62 4.43 -8.88
C GLY A 71 -11.67 3.60 -8.12
N HIS A 72 -12.59 4.25 -7.42
CA HIS A 72 -13.75 3.61 -6.79
C HIS A 72 -14.85 3.26 -7.81
N ILE A 73 -14.45 2.67 -8.95
CA ILE A 73 -15.37 2.26 -10.03
C ILE A 73 -16.52 1.40 -9.48
N ARG A 74 -16.26 0.59 -8.47
CA ARG A 74 -17.31 -0.25 -7.85
C ARG A 74 -18.35 0.56 -7.08
N ILE A 75 -17.95 1.64 -6.43
CA ILE A 75 -18.88 2.54 -5.72
C ILE A 75 -19.68 3.37 -6.72
N THR A 76 -19.04 3.84 -7.80
CA THR A 76 -19.72 4.58 -8.87
C THR A 76 -20.82 3.76 -9.55
N LEU A 77 -20.58 2.48 -9.81
CA LEU A 77 -21.59 1.58 -10.40
C LEU A 77 -22.83 1.40 -9.49
N PHE A 78 -22.65 1.37 -8.18
CA PHE A 78 -23.77 1.36 -7.23
C PHE A 78 -24.46 2.72 -7.11
N LEU A 79 -23.69 3.81 -7.20
CA LEU A 79 -24.17 5.18 -7.11
C LEU A 79 -24.90 5.64 -8.39
N GLU A 80 -24.57 5.09 -9.56
CA GLU A 80 -25.30 5.37 -10.81
C GLU A 80 -26.76 4.90 -10.77
N LYS A 81 -27.06 3.87 -9.99
CA LYS A 81 -28.43 3.39 -9.78
C LYS A 81 -29.21 4.19 -8.74
N ALA A 82 -28.53 5.03 -7.95
CA ALA A 82 -29.16 5.86 -6.94
C ALA A 82 -29.34 7.29 -7.45
N THR A 83 -30.55 7.83 -7.37
CA THR A 83 -30.88 9.18 -7.80
C THR A 83 -31.19 10.10 -6.62
N GLY A 84 -30.83 11.39 -6.74
CA GLY A 84 -31.21 12.44 -5.80
C GLY A 84 -30.54 12.37 -4.43
N ILE A 85 -31.33 12.54 -3.36
CA ILE A 85 -30.85 12.62 -1.96
C ILE A 85 -30.20 11.32 -1.50
N LYS A 86 -30.68 10.18 -1.98
CA LYS A 86 -30.12 8.86 -1.64
C LYS A 86 -28.67 8.71 -2.11
N LYS A 87 -28.32 9.28 -3.27
CA LYS A 87 -26.95 9.28 -3.80
C LYS A 87 -25.99 10.03 -2.89
N ARG A 88 -26.35 11.26 -2.47
CA ARG A 88 -25.55 12.06 -1.54
C ARG A 88 -25.36 11.41 -0.18
N PHE A 89 -26.41 10.76 0.33
CA PHE A 89 -26.32 10.05 1.60
C PHE A 89 -25.36 8.87 1.51
N LEU A 90 -25.42 8.07 0.44
CA LEU A 90 -24.51 6.95 0.21
C LEU A 90 -23.05 7.41 0.02
N GLU A 91 -22.82 8.50 -0.70
CA GLU A 91 -21.48 9.10 -0.88
C GLU A 91 -20.88 9.55 0.47
N LEU A 92 -21.65 10.29 1.27
CA LEU A 92 -21.20 10.72 2.60
C LEU A 92 -20.96 9.54 3.53
N TRP A 93 -21.85 8.57 3.53
CA TRP A 93 -21.71 7.36 4.35
C TRP A 93 -20.45 6.58 3.98
N SER A 94 -20.20 6.36 2.69
CA SER A 94 -19.01 5.64 2.21
C SER A 94 -17.72 6.36 2.57
N LEU A 95 -17.69 7.69 2.47
CA LEU A 95 -16.54 8.52 2.85
C LEU A 95 -16.28 8.44 4.36
N ILE A 96 -17.30 8.51 5.19
CA ILE A 96 -17.17 8.40 6.65
C ILE A 96 -16.61 7.03 7.02
N VAL A 97 -17.19 5.95 6.49
CA VAL A 97 -16.74 4.59 6.76
C VAL A 97 -15.29 4.38 6.29
N ALA A 98 -14.95 4.83 5.08
CA ALA A 98 -13.60 4.74 4.54
C ALA A 98 -12.59 5.51 5.41
N THR A 99 -12.95 6.72 5.87
CA THR A 99 -12.08 7.55 6.72
C THR A 99 -11.85 6.91 8.09
N ILE A 100 -12.91 6.39 8.72
CA ILE A 100 -12.80 5.71 10.02
C ILE A 100 -11.94 4.45 9.89
N PHE A 101 -12.17 3.65 8.85
CA PHE A 101 -11.43 2.42 8.62
C PHE A 101 -9.95 2.68 8.32
N SER A 102 -9.66 3.65 7.45
CA SER A 102 -8.30 4.07 7.13
C SER A 102 -7.57 4.62 8.36
N GLY A 103 -8.23 5.47 9.16
CA GLY A 103 -7.66 6.00 10.40
C GLY A 103 -7.39 4.91 11.43
N TYR A 104 -8.27 3.93 11.55
CA TYR A 104 -8.09 2.77 12.42
C TYR A 104 -6.87 1.94 11.98
N LEU A 105 -6.77 1.62 10.68
CA LEU A 105 -5.63 0.90 10.13
C LEU A 105 -4.32 1.66 10.36
N ALA A 106 -4.27 2.94 10.03
CA ALA A 106 -3.08 3.77 10.21
C ALA A 106 -2.61 3.77 11.67
N PHE A 107 -3.55 3.91 12.63
CA PHE A 107 -3.22 3.87 14.06
C PHE A 107 -2.60 2.53 14.47
N TYR A 108 -3.17 1.41 14.02
CA TYR A 108 -2.65 0.09 14.37
C TYR A 108 -1.33 -0.22 13.68
N PHE A 109 -1.15 0.19 12.43
CA PHE A 109 0.13 0.03 11.73
C PHE A 109 1.25 0.83 12.40
N LEU A 110 1.00 2.07 12.80
CA LEU A 110 1.98 2.88 13.53
C LEU A 110 2.29 2.28 14.91
N LYS A 111 1.30 1.75 15.61
CA LYS A 111 1.49 1.06 16.88
C LYS A 111 2.33 -0.22 16.69
N MET A 112 2.03 -1.02 15.68
CA MET A 112 2.77 -2.23 15.34
C MET A 112 4.22 -1.92 14.98
N LEU A 113 4.45 -0.89 14.16
CA LEU A 113 5.78 -0.42 13.79
C LEU A 113 6.59 -0.01 15.03
N LYS A 114 5.97 0.73 15.96
CA LYS A 114 6.62 1.13 17.21
C LYS A 114 7.02 -0.06 18.06
N ILE A 115 6.15 -1.05 18.22
CA ILE A 115 6.40 -2.28 18.96
C ILE A 115 7.53 -3.07 18.31
N SER A 116 7.48 -3.30 17.01
CA SER A 116 8.52 -4.03 16.28
C SER A 116 9.88 -3.32 16.32
N TYR A 117 9.89 -1.98 16.40
CA TYR A 117 11.11 -1.21 16.58
C TYR A 117 11.68 -1.35 18.00
N GLU A 118 10.84 -1.26 19.05
CA GLU A 118 11.27 -1.37 20.45
C GLU A 118 11.79 -2.76 20.80
N PHE A 119 11.14 -3.80 20.29
CA PHE A 119 11.52 -5.20 20.55
C PHE A 119 12.55 -5.74 19.57
N GLN A 120 12.99 -4.95 18.55
CA GLN A 120 13.93 -5.38 17.52
C GLN A 120 13.50 -6.71 16.88
N GLU A 121 12.18 -6.87 16.65
CA GLU A 121 11.61 -8.09 16.09
C GLU A 121 12.24 -8.41 14.74
N ARG A 122 12.66 -9.66 14.59
CA ARG A 122 13.20 -10.20 13.35
C ARG A 122 12.19 -11.07 12.65
N SER A 123 12.25 -11.09 11.33
CA SER A 123 11.43 -11.99 10.52
C SER A 123 11.74 -13.44 10.87
N GLU A 124 10.71 -14.27 10.95
CA GLU A 124 10.88 -15.73 11.09
C GLU A 124 11.45 -16.37 9.81
N GLY A 125 11.70 -15.57 8.79
CA GLY A 125 12.23 -16.00 7.53
C GLY A 125 13.72 -16.32 7.54
N ALA A 126 14.21 -16.81 6.39
CA ALA A 126 15.56 -17.32 6.26
C ALA A 126 16.67 -16.27 6.49
N ASP A 127 16.35 -14.96 6.36
CA ASP A 127 17.32 -13.86 6.43
C ASP A 127 17.26 -13.04 7.73
N GLU A 128 16.35 -13.38 8.67
CA GLU A 128 16.22 -12.72 9.98
C GLU A 128 16.19 -11.17 9.93
N ILE A 129 15.55 -10.59 8.89
CA ILE A 129 15.50 -9.15 8.72
C ILE A 129 14.65 -8.51 9.81
N LEU A 130 15.02 -7.30 10.21
CA LEU A 130 14.25 -6.49 11.13
C LEU A 130 12.90 -6.11 10.49
N ILE A 131 11.81 -6.59 11.06
CA ILE A 131 10.44 -6.45 10.51
C ILE A 131 10.00 -5.00 10.40
N TRP A 132 10.49 -4.10 11.25
CA TRP A 132 10.14 -2.70 11.21
C TRP A 132 10.53 -2.01 9.88
N ILE A 133 11.56 -2.52 9.16
CA ILE A 133 12.00 -1.95 7.87
C ILE A 133 10.92 -2.06 6.80
N PRO A 134 10.39 -3.25 6.46
CA PRO A 134 9.27 -3.33 5.51
C PRO A 134 7.97 -2.72 6.04
N GLN A 135 7.74 -2.73 7.36
CA GLN A 135 6.56 -2.10 7.96
C GLN A 135 6.54 -0.59 7.77
N THR A 136 7.69 0.10 7.70
CA THR A 136 7.73 1.54 7.42
C THR A 136 7.14 1.87 6.05
N SER A 137 7.41 1.06 5.04
CA SER A 137 6.87 1.28 3.70
C SER A 137 5.34 1.13 3.65
N VAL A 138 4.79 0.20 4.42
CA VAL A 138 3.34 -0.02 4.55
C VAL A 138 2.68 1.10 5.36
N ALA A 139 3.34 1.60 6.41
CA ALA A 139 2.81 2.67 7.24
C ALA A 139 2.82 4.05 6.55
N LEU A 140 3.71 4.25 5.57
CA LEU A 140 3.82 5.48 4.80
C LEU A 140 2.90 5.52 3.56
N GLY A 141 2.51 4.37 3.01
CA GLY A 141 1.60 4.23 1.88
C GLY A 141 0.15 4.35 2.27
#